data_ba6270f09f9dcee334c9cc481176784d
#
_entry.id   ba6270f09f9dcee334c9cc481176784d
#
_cell.length_a   1.000
_cell.length_b   1.000
_cell.length_c   1.000
_cell.angle_alpha   90.00
_cell.angle_beta   90.00
_cell.angle_gamma   90.00
#
_symmetry.space_group_name_H-M   'P 1'
#
loop_
_entity.id
_entity.type
_entity.pdbx_description
1 polymer ?
#
loop_
_entity_poly.entity_id
_entity_poly.type
_entity_poly.pdbx_seq_one_letter_code
_entity_poly.pdbx_strand_id
1 'polypeptide(L)'
;MATLLHLDSSLMPESASASRAVTAAFRKAWEEQHPDGTVVYRDLSADPVPHLDALAATAGFSDPAGHSPEQAAAFAARLRLIEELENADAVLIGAPMYNLTIPSTLKAWLDQVILMGRTAGVEELPAKGTPVYVVASRGGSYAPGTPREGFEYVQNYLRAVLGDLLGLEVDFIVPELTMAHVNPAMAELIPLADASRARAHEDAHAKGKSAARAAAA
;
A
#
# COMPACT_ATOMS: atom_id res chain seq x y z
N MET A 1 -5.66 6.49 20.66
CA MET A 1 -5.81 7.49 19.57
C MET A 1 -5.58 6.74 18.28
N ALA A 2 -6.52 6.77 17.34
CA ALA A 2 -6.42 5.95 16.14
C ALA A 2 -5.29 6.41 15.22
N THR A 3 -4.57 5.47 14.61
CA THR A 3 -3.41 5.71 13.73
C THR A 3 -3.65 5.09 12.37
N LEU A 4 -3.58 5.91 11.31
CA LEU A 4 -3.60 5.46 9.91
C LEU A 4 -2.18 5.54 9.34
N LEU A 5 -1.61 4.41 8.90
CA LEU A 5 -0.40 4.41 8.08
C LEU A 5 -0.82 4.57 6.61
N HIS A 6 -0.45 5.68 5.98
CA HIS A 6 -0.78 5.99 4.58
C HIS A 6 0.48 6.02 3.72
N LEU A 7 0.57 5.11 2.75
CA LEU A 7 1.68 4.97 1.82
C LEU A 7 1.23 5.29 0.39
N ASP A 8 1.83 6.29 -0.25
CA ASP A 8 1.66 6.52 -1.68
C ASP A 8 2.93 6.14 -2.44
N SER A 9 2.77 5.37 -3.53
CA SER A 9 3.90 4.89 -4.34
C SER A 9 3.85 5.33 -5.81
N SER A 10 2.88 6.20 -6.17
CA SER A 10 2.78 6.76 -7.52
C SER A 10 3.92 7.74 -7.81
N LEU A 11 4.53 7.62 -9.01
CA LEU A 11 5.51 8.58 -9.51
C LEU A 11 4.87 9.91 -9.93
N MET A 12 3.55 9.92 -10.14
CA MET A 12 2.81 11.10 -10.60
C MET A 12 2.25 11.90 -9.41
N PRO A 13 2.15 13.22 -9.53
CA PRO A 13 1.48 14.05 -8.52
C PRO A 13 -0.01 13.70 -8.42
N GLU A 14 -0.67 14.11 -7.33
CA GLU A 14 -2.08 13.80 -7.07
C GLU A 14 -3.00 14.20 -8.24
N SER A 15 -2.75 15.36 -8.85
CA SER A 15 -3.53 15.87 -9.99
C SER A 15 -3.48 14.99 -11.25
N ALA A 16 -2.50 14.08 -11.35
CA ALA A 16 -2.28 13.18 -12.49
C ALA A 16 -2.24 11.70 -12.08
N SER A 17 -2.49 11.38 -10.82
CA SER A 17 -2.44 10.02 -10.29
C SER A 17 -3.81 9.53 -9.81
N ALA A 18 -4.36 8.54 -10.49
CA ALA A 18 -5.63 7.93 -10.09
C ALA A 18 -5.55 7.29 -8.68
N SER A 19 -4.43 6.64 -8.33
CA SER A 19 -4.28 6.06 -7.00
C SER A 19 -4.24 7.12 -5.91
N ARG A 20 -3.45 8.20 -6.07
CA ARG A 20 -3.36 9.29 -5.08
C ARG A 20 -4.70 10.02 -4.89
N ALA A 21 -5.45 10.27 -5.96
CA ALA A 21 -6.77 10.90 -5.86
C ALA A 21 -7.76 10.05 -5.05
N VAL A 22 -7.70 8.72 -5.18
CA VAL A 22 -8.56 7.79 -4.45
C VAL A 22 -8.07 7.60 -3.01
N THR A 23 -6.74 7.51 -2.77
CA THR A 23 -6.22 7.47 -1.38
C THR A 23 -6.51 8.75 -0.62
N ALA A 24 -6.44 9.91 -1.27
CA ALA A 24 -6.82 11.19 -0.67
C ALA A 24 -8.30 11.23 -0.25
N ALA A 25 -9.21 10.67 -1.08
CA ALA A 25 -10.64 10.56 -0.74
C ALA A 25 -10.88 9.63 0.48
N PHE A 26 -10.18 8.50 0.55
CA PHE A 26 -10.22 7.60 1.71
C PHE A 26 -9.71 8.30 2.97
N ARG A 27 -8.49 8.87 2.90
CA ARG A 27 -7.87 9.57 4.03
C ARG A 27 -8.77 10.68 4.57
N LYS A 28 -9.33 11.52 3.69
CA LYS A 28 -10.26 12.57 4.09
C LYS A 28 -11.45 12.02 4.87
N ALA A 29 -12.07 10.94 4.38
CA ALA A 29 -13.21 10.31 5.04
C ALA A 29 -12.85 9.71 6.40
N TRP A 30 -11.61 9.20 6.54
CA TRP A 30 -11.07 8.69 7.80
C TRP A 30 -10.81 9.83 8.81
N GLU A 31 -10.16 10.93 8.38
CA GLU A 31 -9.86 12.11 9.21
C GLU A 31 -11.16 12.80 9.71
N GLU A 32 -12.23 12.82 8.88
CA GLU A 32 -13.54 13.33 9.29
C GLU A 32 -14.16 12.55 10.48
N GLN A 33 -13.83 11.27 10.64
CA GLN A 33 -14.30 10.45 11.77
C GLN A 33 -13.32 10.49 12.97
N HIS A 34 -12.06 10.79 12.73
CA HIS A 34 -10.98 10.88 13.73
C HIS A 34 -10.27 12.23 13.65
N PRO A 35 -10.92 13.34 14.07
CA PRO A 35 -10.28 14.66 14.03
C PRO A 35 -8.98 14.75 14.84
N ASP A 36 -8.87 13.93 15.90
CA ASP A 36 -7.69 13.82 16.76
C ASP A 36 -6.80 12.61 16.41
N GLY A 37 -7.11 11.90 15.32
CA GLY A 37 -6.35 10.74 14.85
C GLY A 37 -4.99 11.13 14.28
N THR A 38 -4.06 10.17 14.29
CA THR A 38 -2.73 10.36 13.71
C THR A 38 -2.66 9.74 12.32
N VAL A 39 -2.19 10.49 11.33
CA VAL A 39 -1.84 9.94 10.01
C VAL A 39 -0.32 9.93 9.87
N VAL A 40 0.25 8.74 9.84
CA VAL A 40 1.66 8.54 9.45
C VAL A 40 1.70 8.43 7.93
N TYR A 41 2.11 9.50 7.26
CA TYR A 41 2.15 9.57 5.80
C TYR A 41 3.54 9.38 5.24
N ARG A 42 3.66 8.51 4.23
CA ARG A 42 4.88 8.32 3.44
C ARG A 42 4.60 8.42 1.95
N ASP A 43 5.24 9.37 1.29
CA ASP A 43 5.35 9.42 -0.16
C ASP A 43 6.61 8.68 -0.59
N LEU A 44 6.47 7.41 -0.95
CA LEU A 44 7.59 6.54 -1.34
C LEU A 44 8.26 6.96 -2.67
N SER A 45 7.64 7.89 -3.42
CA SER A 45 8.23 8.47 -4.62
C SER A 45 9.07 9.71 -4.32
N ALA A 46 8.63 10.55 -3.37
CA ALA A 46 9.33 11.77 -2.98
C ALA A 46 10.44 11.48 -1.97
N ASP A 47 10.22 10.54 -1.06
CA ASP A 47 11.19 10.08 -0.05
C ASP A 47 11.33 8.54 -0.11
N PRO A 48 12.09 8.03 -1.09
CA PRO A 48 12.21 6.59 -1.32
C PRO A 48 12.89 5.88 -0.16
N VAL A 49 12.30 4.77 0.25
CA VAL A 49 12.95 3.85 1.18
C VAL A 49 14.14 3.17 0.46
N PRO A 50 15.32 3.09 1.08
CA PRO A 50 16.46 2.40 0.48
C PRO A 50 16.14 0.95 0.14
N HIS A 51 16.67 0.46 -0.97
CA HIS A 51 16.62 -0.98 -1.28
C HIS A 51 17.27 -1.78 -0.15
N LEU A 52 16.73 -2.96 0.13
CA LEU A 52 17.34 -3.87 1.10
C LEU A 52 18.70 -4.31 0.58
N ASP A 53 19.77 -3.92 1.29
CA ASP A 53 21.15 -4.33 1.00
C ASP A 53 21.60 -5.47 1.92
N ALA A 54 22.80 -5.99 1.65
CA ALA A 54 23.36 -7.08 2.43
C ALA A 54 23.58 -6.72 3.91
N LEU A 55 23.85 -5.43 4.20
CA LEU A 55 24.07 -4.96 5.55
C LEU A 55 22.79 -4.99 6.37
N ALA A 56 21.71 -4.39 5.84
CA ALA A 56 20.39 -4.39 6.48
C ALA A 56 19.79 -5.80 6.58
N ALA A 57 20.00 -6.64 5.55
CA ALA A 57 19.54 -8.03 5.54
C ALA A 57 20.25 -8.86 6.61
N THR A 58 21.59 -8.82 6.68
CA THR A 58 22.38 -9.60 7.66
C THR A 58 22.14 -9.13 9.09
N ALA A 59 21.95 -7.83 9.32
CA ALA A 59 21.58 -7.30 10.63
C ALA A 59 20.23 -7.88 11.12
N GLY A 60 19.29 -8.14 10.21
CA GLY A 60 18.00 -8.76 10.57
C GLY A 60 18.08 -10.23 11.00
N PHE A 61 19.21 -10.92 10.73
CA PHE A 61 19.42 -12.33 11.12
C PHE A 61 20.43 -12.52 12.26
N SER A 62 20.96 -11.43 12.83
CA SER A 62 21.97 -11.47 13.89
C SER A 62 21.46 -10.76 15.16
N ASP A 63 22.06 -11.13 16.30
CA ASP A 63 21.77 -10.48 17.58
C ASP A 63 22.16 -9.00 17.52
N PRO A 64 21.24 -8.06 17.80
CA PRO A 64 21.51 -6.62 17.83
C PRO A 64 22.69 -6.22 18.73
N ALA A 65 22.95 -6.97 19.82
CA ALA A 65 24.08 -6.74 20.71
C ALA A 65 25.46 -6.93 20.02
N GLY A 66 25.48 -7.70 18.92
CA GLY A 66 26.69 -7.96 18.13
C GLY A 66 26.82 -7.10 16.86
N HIS A 67 25.91 -6.15 16.62
CA HIS A 67 25.94 -5.34 15.41
C HIS A 67 27.14 -4.38 15.37
N SER A 68 27.76 -4.25 14.20
CA SER A 68 28.62 -3.09 13.93
C SER A 68 27.82 -1.79 13.96
N PRO A 69 28.47 -0.60 14.10
CA PRO A 69 27.76 0.68 14.04
C PRO A 69 26.93 0.86 12.76
N GLU A 70 27.44 0.39 11.62
CA GLU A 70 26.76 0.46 10.32
C GLU A 70 25.54 -0.50 10.27
N GLN A 71 25.67 -1.72 10.79
CA GLN A 71 24.57 -2.67 10.93
C GLN A 71 23.49 -2.12 11.87
N ALA A 72 23.88 -1.55 13.00
CA ALA A 72 22.95 -0.97 13.96
C ALA A 72 22.16 0.20 13.33
N ALA A 73 22.82 1.07 12.54
CA ALA A 73 22.17 2.16 11.84
C ALA A 73 21.19 1.66 10.76
N ALA A 74 21.59 0.69 9.94
CA ALA A 74 20.74 0.10 8.91
C ALA A 74 19.53 -0.61 9.53
N PHE A 75 19.72 -1.35 10.62
CA PHE A 75 18.66 -2.05 11.33
C PHE A 75 17.69 -1.08 12.01
N ALA A 76 18.18 0.01 12.63
CA ALA A 76 17.34 1.04 13.23
C ALA A 76 16.44 1.73 12.20
N ALA A 77 16.95 1.98 10.98
CA ALA A 77 16.15 2.52 9.89
C ALA A 77 15.01 1.56 9.50
N ARG A 78 15.30 0.26 9.42
CA ARG A 78 14.33 -0.80 9.14
C ARG A 78 13.29 -0.91 10.25
N LEU A 79 13.72 -0.89 11.52
CA LEU A 79 12.83 -1.00 12.68
C LEU A 79 11.77 0.11 12.71
N ARG A 80 12.13 1.35 12.36
CA ARG A 80 11.15 2.44 12.30
C ARG A 80 10.00 2.16 11.34
N LEU A 81 10.27 1.58 10.17
CA LEU A 81 9.24 1.22 9.20
C LEU A 81 8.35 0.07 9.70
N ILE A 82 8.96 -0.89 10.38
CA ILE A 82 8.25 -2.01 11.02
C ILE A 82 7.33 -1.50 12.14
N GLU A 83 7.85 -0.65 13.01
CA GLU A 83 7.09 -0.07 14.13
C GLU A 83 5.91 0.79 13.64
N GLU A 84 6.06 1.53 12.54
CA GLU A 84 4.94 2.25 11.92
C GLU A 84 3.83 1.30 11.46
N LEU A 85 4.19 0.14 10.90
CA LEU A 85 3.22 -0.88 10.49
C LEU A 85 2.57 -1.56 11.71
N GLU A 86 3.36 -1.94 12.71
CA GLU A 86 2.89 -2.62 13.92
C GLU A 86 1.97 -1.73 14.79
N ASN A 87 2.18 -0.41 14.76
CA ASN A 87 1.39 0.56 15.54
C ASN A 87 0.20 1.15 14.77
N ALA A 88 -0.05 0.71 13.53
CA ALA A 88 -1.16 1.19 12.74
C ALA A 88 -2.46 0.44 13.08
N ASP A 89 -3.55 1.17 13.33
CA ASP A 89 -4.89 0.61 13.46
C ASP A 89 -5.52 0.31 12.08
N ALA A 90 -5.04 0.99 11.04
CA ALA A 90 -5.37 0.73 9.66
C ALA A 90 -4.22 1.14 8.74
N VAL A 91 -4.11 0.49 7.58
CA VAL A 91 -3.11 0.81 6.56
C VAL A 91 -3.81 1.17 5.25
N LEU A 92 -3.36 2.24 4.59
CA LEU A 92 -3.82 2.68 3.27
C LEU A 92 -2.63 2.70 2.32
N ILE A 93 -2.75 2.01 1.18
CA ILE A 93 -1.66 1.91 0.20
C ILE A 93 -2.13 2.33 -1.18
N GLY A 94 -1.54 3.37 -1.75
CA GLY A 94 -1.65 3.71 -3.17
C GLY A 94 -0.65 2.90 -4.00
N ALA A 95 -1.12 1.89 -4.72
CA ALA A 95 -0.32 0.94 -5.50
C ALA A 95 -0.72 0.95 -6.99
N PRO A 96 -0.30 1.94 -7.78
CA PRO A 96 -0.56 1.92 -9.21
C PRO A 96 0.18 0.75 -9.88
N MET A 97 -0.43 0.15 -10.90
CA MET A 97 0.23 -0.89 -11.70
C MET A 97 1.28 -0.25 -12.62
N TYR A 98 2.54 -0.57 -12.38
CA TYR A 98 3.65 -0.25 -13.28
C TYR A 98 4.28 -1.55 -13.78
N ASN A 99 4.37 -1.69 -15.12
CA ASN A 99 4.95 -2.89 -15.74
C ASN A 99 4.31 -4.21 -15.20
N LEU A 100 2.96 -4.23 -15.12
CA LEU A 100 2.11 -5.36 -14.69
C LEU A 100 2.14 -5.67 -13.18
N THR A 101 2.96 -5.00 -12.37
CA THR A 101 3.05 -5.22 -10.92
C THR A 101 3.11 -3.90 -10.15
N ILE A 102 3.50 -3.97 -8.86
CA ILE A 102 3.64 -2.80 -7.98
C ILE A 102 4.85 -1.93 -8.36
N PRO A 103 4.87 -0.64 -7.98
CA PRO A 103 6.04 0.20 -8.11
C PRO A 103 7.24 -0.35 -7.32
N SER A 104 8.45 -0.16 -7.86
CA SER A 104 9.70 -0.59 -7.20
C SER A 104 9.91 0.06 -5.83
N THR A 105 9.42 1.28 -5.65
CA THR A 105 9.46 1.99 -4.36
C THR A 105 8.60 1.32 -3.29
N LEU A 106 7.41 0.81 -3.68
CA LEU A 106 6.58 0.01 -2.76
C LEU A 106 7.22 -1.34 -2.46
N LYS A 107 7.86 -1.97 -3.46
CA LYS A 107 8.61 -3.21 -3.24
C LYS A 107 9.76 -3.01 -2.27
N ALA A 108 10.50 -1.90 -2.37
CA ALA A 108 11.56 -1.57 -1.43
C ALA A 108 11.04 -1.41 0.01
N TRP A 109 9.89 -0.76 0.20
CA TRP A 109 9.26 -0.67 1.52
C TRP A 109 8.85 -2.05 2.06
N LEU A 110 8.22 -2.90 1.25
CA LEU A 110 7.87 -4.27 1.64
C LEU A 110 9.10 -5.09 2.05
N ASP A 111 10.20 -4.98 1.31
CA ASP A 111 11.45 -5.69 1.64
C ASP A 111 12.05 -5.25 2.97
N GLN A 112 11.83 -4.00 3.39
CA GLN A 112 12.27 -3.51 4.68
C GLN A 112 11.36 -3.98 5.83
N VAL A 113 10.04 -3.98 5.64
CA VAL A 113 9.12 -4.35 6.73
C VAL A 113 8.94 -5.85 6.91
N ILE A 114 9.26 -6.67 5.91
CA ILE A 114 9.24 -8.13 6.04
C ILE A 114 10.53 -8.57 6.74
N LEU A 115 10.43 -8.89 8.01
CA LEU A 115 11.54 -9.35 8.85
C LEU A 115 11.18 -10.72 9.45
N MET A 116 11.89 -11.77 8.98
CA MET A 116 11.72 -13.11 9.54
C MET A 116 12.08 -13.12 11.03
N GLY A 117 11.24 -13.77 11.82
CA GLY A 117 11.39 -13.80 13.27
C GLY A 117 10.76 -12.62 14.01
N ARG A 118 10.18 -11.61 13.27
CA ARG A 118 9.42 -10.51 13.87
C ARG A 118 8.08 -10.28 13.17
N THR A 119 8.08 -9.80 11.93
CA THR A 119 6.84 -9.50 11.19
C THR A 119 6.37 -10.66 10.32
N ALA A 120 7.21 -11.64 10.09
CA ALA A 120 6.92 -12.85 9.31
C ALA A 120 7.60 -14.08 9.93
N GLY A 121 7.03 -15.28 9.68
CA GLY A 121 7.60 -16.56 10.13
C GLY A 121 7.54 -16.77 11.65
N VAL A 122 6.65 -16.09 12.35
CA VAL A 122 6.37 -16.25 13.79
C VAL A 122 4.94 -16.76 13.99
N GLU A 123 4.67 -17.39 15.12
CA GLU A 123 3.33 -17.94 15.44
C GLU A 123 2.30 -16.81 15.63
N GLU A 124 2.68 -15.74 16.32
CA GLU A 124 1.87 -14.55 16.50
C GLU A 124 2.44 -13.39 15.69
N LEU A 125 1.77 -13.04 14.59
CA LEU A 125 2.15 -11.91 13.75
C LEU A 125 1.71 -10.60 14.40
N PRO A 126 2.62 -9.61 14.61
CA PRO A 126 2.28 -8.36 15.33
C PRO A 126 1.17 -7.53 14.66
N ALA A 127 1.10 -7.53 13.33
CA ALA A 127 0.08 -6.79 12.58
C ALA A 127 -1.12 -7.67 12.16
N LYS A 128 -1.30 -8.86 12.75
CA LYS A 128 -2.39 -9.77 12.40
C LYS A 128 -3.76 -9.13 12.58
N GLY A 129 -4.58 -9.20 11.52
CA GLY A 129 -5.95 -8.67 11.55
C GLY A 129 -6.04 -7.15 11.32
N THR A 130 -4.91 -6.43 11.24
CA THR A 130 -4.95 -5.00 10.88
C THR A 130 -5.50 -4.84 9.47
N PRO A 131 -6.57 -4.05 9.27
CA PRO A 131 -7.14 -3.83 7.95
C PRO A 131 -6.19 -3.02 7.06
N VAL A 132 -5.96 -3.51 5.84
CA VAL A 132 -5.19 -2.78 4.83
C VAL A 132 -6.02 -2.58 3.57
N TYR A 133 -6.14 -1.32 3.15
CA TYR A 133 -6.87 -0.88 1.97
C TYR A 133 -5.89 -0.51 0.87
N VAL A 134 -5.93 -1.25 -0.24
CA VAL A 134 -5.00 -1.05 -1.36
C VAL A 134 -5.73 -0.45 -2.53
N VAL A 135 -5.34 0.75 -2.95
CA VAL A 135 -5.81 1.38 -4.18
C VAL A 135 -4.93 0.93 -5.35
N ALA A 136 -5.35 -0.15 -6.01
CA ALA A 136 -4.61 -0.79 -7.12
C ALA A 136 -5.06 -0.24 -8.47
N SER A 137 -4.67 1.01 -8.80
CA SER A 137 -5.04 1.64 -10.08
C SER A 137 -4.30 1.04 -11.27
N ARG A 138 -4.98 0.95 -12.42
CA ARG A 138 -4.41 0.36 -13.63
C ARG A 138 -4.90 1.01 -14.92
N GLY A 139 -4.00 1.14 -15.92
CA GLY A 139 -4.27 1.84 -17.17
C GLY A 139 -5.28 1.16 -18.08
N GLY A 140 -5.35 -0.19 -18.05
CA GLY A 140 -6.28 -1.02 -18.82
C GLY A 140 -7.24 -1.80 -17.92
N SER A 141 -7.93 -2.78 -18.52
CA SER A 141 -8.67 -3.81 -17.80
C SER A 141 -7.97 -5.16 -17.91
N TYR A 142 -8.00 -5.92 -16.80
CA TYR A 142 -7.39 -7.24 -16.67
C TYR A 142 -8.43 -8.28 -16.20
N ALA A 143 -9.70 -7.92 -16.29
CA ALA A 143 -10.82 -8.79 -15.95
C ALA A 143 -10.92 -9.99 -16.90
N PRO A 144 -11.61 -11.08 -16.50
CA PRO A 144 -11.90 -12.21 -17.37
C PRO A 144 -12.53 -11.76 -18.70
N GLY A 145 -12.07 -12.35 -19.81
CA GLY A 145 -12.50 -12.01 -21.16
C GLY A 145 -11.82 -10.80 -21.79
N THR A 146 -10.91 -10.12 -21.09
CA THR A 146 -10.11 -9.03 -21.67
C THR A 146 -8.81 -9.55 -22.29
N PRO A 147 -8.21 -8.81 -23.27
CA PRO A 147 -6.96 -9.25 -23.89
C PRO A 147 -5.77 -9.40 -22.94
N ARG A 148 -5.87 -8.86 -21.72
CA ARG A 148 -4.82 -8.93 -20.70
C ARG A 148 -5.24 -9.72 -19.47
N GLU A 149 -6.26 -10.56 -19.59
CA GLU A 149 -6.60 -11.54 -18.56
C GLU A 149 -5.35 -12.38 -18.19
N GLY A 150 -5.13 -12.58 -16.92
CA GLY A 150 -3.98 -13.34 -16.40
C GLY A 150 -2.68 -12.53 -16.20
N PHE A 151 -2.63 -11.25 -16.62
CA PHE A 151 -1.46 -10.38 -16.40
C PHE A 151 -1.62 -9.42 -15.22
N GLU A 152 -2.55 -9.68 -14.32
CA GLU A 152 -2.77 -8.91 -13.09
C GLU A 152 -1.91 -9.47 -11.96
N TYR A 153 -0.76 -8.85 -11.68
CA TYR A 153 0.17 -9.30 -10.66
C TYR A 153 0.22 -8.38 -9.42
N VAL A 154 -0.57 -7.30 -9.36
CA VAL A 154 -0.60 -6.40 -8.20
C VAL A 154 -1.39 -7.01 -7.07
N GLN A 155 -2.66 -7.37 -7.30
CA GLN A 155 -3.54 -7.88 -6.25
C GLN A 155 -3.07 -9.25 -5.75
N ASN A 156 -2.70 -10.16 -6.65
CA ASN A 156 -2.23 -11.49 -6.27
C ASN A 156 -0.95 -11.43 -5.42
N TYR A 157 -0.01 -10.58 -5.84
CA TYR A 157 1.23 -10.36 -5.09
C TYR A 157 0.95 -9.75 -3.71
N LEU A 158 0.15 -8.69 -3.64
CA LEU A 158 -0.13 -8.00 -2.38
C LEU A 158 -0.99 -8.84 -1.43
N ARG A 159 -1.91 -9.68 -1.92
CA ARG A 159 -2.61 -10.67 -1.07
C ARG A 159 -1.64 -11.64 -0.42
N ALA A 160 -0.72 -12.22 -1.21
CA ALA A 160 0.26 -13.15 -0.68
C ALA A 160 1.19 -12.49 0.35
N VAL A 161 1.66 -11.27 0.08
CA VAL A 161 2.64 -10.60 0.96
C VAL A 161 1.98 -9.96 2.17
N LEU A 162 0.93 -9.17 1.98
CA LEU A 162 0.25 -8.48 3.09
C LEU A 162 -0.66 -9.43 3.88
N GLY A 163 -1.41 -10.29 3.18
CA GLY A 163 -2.35 -11.24 3.79
C GLY A 163 -1.64 -12.46 4.36
N ASP A 164 -1.11 -13.30 3.47
CA ASP A 164 -0.62 -14.62 3.90
C ASP A 164 0.68 -14.55 4.70
N LEU A 165 1.60 -13.62 4.36
CA LEU A 165 2.89 -13.51 5.02
C LEU A 165 2.88 -12.62 6.26
N LEU A 166 2.21 -11.44 6.21
CA LEU A 166 2.15 -10.47 7.31
C LEU A 166 0.86 -10.57 8.15
N GLY A 167 -0.15 -11.33 7.71
CA GLY A 167 -1.40 -11.55 8.45
C GLY A 167 -2.40 -10.40 8.44
N LEU A 168 -2.24 -9.43 7.54
CA LEU A 168 -3.14 -8.27 7.41
C LEU A 168 -4.46 -8.66 6.73
N GLU A 169 -5.53 -7.93 6.99
CA GLU A 169 -6.80 -8.08 6.29
C GLU A 169 -6.84 -7.19 5.05
N VAL A 170 -6.60 -7.79 3.86
CA VAL A 170 -6.40 -7.04 2.61
C VAL A 170 -7.71 -6.82 1.86
N ASP A 171 -8.05 -5.56 1.63
CA ASP A 171 -9.17 -5.13 0.79
C ASP A 171 -8.69 -4.21 -0.34
N PHE A 172 -9.26 -4.34 -1.53
CA PHE A 172 -8.84 -3.62 -2.72
C PHE A 172 -9.90 -2.63 -3.21
N ILE A 173 -9.42 -1.46 -3.66
CA ILE A 173 -10.15 -0.48 -4.46
C ILE A 173 -9.43 -0.40 -5.80
N VAL A 174 -10.13 -0.69 -6.90
CA VAL A 174 -9.48 -0.89 -8.19
C VAL A 174 -10.04 0.07 -9.26
N PRO A 175 -9.50 1.29 -9.38
CA PRO A 175 -9.78 2.15 -10.52
C PRO A 175 -9.07 1.62 -11.77
N GLU A 176 -9.86 1.23 -12.78
CA GLU A 176 -9.39 0.68 -14.04
C GLU A 176 -9.51 1.68 -15.18
N LEU A 177 -8.89 1.34 -16.33
CA LEU A 177 -8.96 2.11 -17.56
C LEU A 177 -8.48 3.56 -17.42
N THR A 178 -7.57 3.80 -16.49
CA THR A 178 -7.09 5.17 -16.17
C THR A 178 -6.39 5.84 -17.36
N MET A 179 -5.99 5.08 -18.38
CA MET A 179 -5.39 5.59 -19.61
C MET A 179 -6.42 5.98 -20.70
N ALA A 180 -7.71 5.75 -20.51
CA ALA A 180 -8.71 5.99 -21.53
C ALA A 180 -8.81 7.45 -21.98
N HIS A 181 -8.60 8.40 -21.06
CA HIS A 181 -8.62 9.84 -21.38
C HIS A 181 -7.35 10.36 -22.09
N VAL A 182 -6.26 9.60 -22.10
CA VAL A 182 -4.97 10.03 -22.67
C VAL A 182 -4.52 9.16 -23.85
N ASN A 183 -5.12 7.97 -24.01
CA ASN A 183 -4.83 7.08 -25.13
C ASN A 183 -5.98 7.09 -26.16
N PRO A 184 -5.80 7.67 -27.37
CA PRO A 184 -6.86 7.73 -28.38
C PRO A 184 -7.44 6.36 -28.76
N ALA A 185 -6.63 5.29 -28.70
CA ALA A 185 -7.09 3.93 -28.98
C ALA A 185 -8.09 3.38 -27.96
N MET A 186 -8.27 4.07 -26.83
CA MET A 186 -9.19 3.71 -25.75
C MET A 186 -10.38 4.68 -25.64
N ALA A 187 -10.61 5.57 -26.60
CA ALA A 187 -11.63 6.61 -26.52
C ALA A 187 -13.04 6.05 -26.28
N GLU A 188 -13.38 4.91 -26.88
CA GLU A 188 -14.66 4.23 -26.67
C GLU A 188 -14.86 3.68 -25.25
N LEU A 189 -13.77 3.55 -24.48
CA LEU A 189 -13.79 3.07 -23.09
C LEU A 189 -13.93 4.20 -22.05
N ILE A 190 -13.94 5.46 -22.47
CA ILE A 190 -14.06 6.62 -21.58
C ILE A 190 -15.28 6.51 -20.62
N PRO A 191 -16.49 6.14 -21.08
CA PRO A 191 -17.64 6.01 -20.16
C PRO A 191 -17.41 4.93 -19.09
N LEU A 192 -16.72 3.83 -19.43
CA LEU A 192 -16.38 2.78 -18.46
C LEU A 192 -15.29 3.24 -17.49
N ALA A 193 -14.30 3.99 -17.97
CA ALA A 193 -13.26 4.59 -17.15
C ALA A 193 -13.84 5.57 -16.12
N ASP A 194 -14.79 6.43 -16.55
CA ASP A 194 -15.46 7.38 -15.66
C ASP A 194 -16.31 6.68 -14.62
N ALA A 195 -17.06 5.64 -15.00
CA ALA A 195 -17.82 4.81 -14.06
C ALA A 195 -16.90 4.08 -13.07
N SER A 196 -15.75 3.56 -13.51
CA SER A 196 -14.77 2.92 -12.65
C SER A 196 -14.17 3.91 -11.66
N ARG A 197 -13.80 5.11 -12.11
CA ARG A 197 -13.30 6.18 -11.25
C ARG A 197 -14.33 6.60 -10.20
N ALA A 198 -15.58 6.82 -10.59
CA ALA A 198 -16.65 7.20 -9.68
C ALA A 198 -16.85 6.16 -8.57
N ARG A 199 -16.96 4.86 -8.94
CA ARG A 199 -17.06 3.76 -7.97
C ARG A 199 -15.87 3.71 -7.03
N ALA A 200 -14.64 3.88 -7.54
CA ALA A 200 -13.44 3.85 -6.70
C ALA A 200 -13.44 4.97 -5.65
N HIS A 201 -13.92 6.17 -5.99
CA HIS A 201 -14.06 7.27 -5.03
C HIS A 201 -15.17 7.00 -4.00
N GLU A 202 -16.31 6.45 -4.42
CA GLU A 202 -17.42 6.07 -3.52
C GLU A 202 -16.95 4.98 -2.54
N ASP A 203 -16.28 3.94 -3.03
CA ASP A 203 -15.71 2.86 -2.22
C ASP A 203 -14.67 3.39 -1.24
N ALA A 204 -13.77 4.26 -1.69
CA ALA A 204 -12.74 4.85 -0.84
C ALA A 204 -13.36 5.65 0.32
N HIS A 205 -14.36 6.47 0.04
CA HIS A 205 -15.07 7.23 1.06
C HIS A 205 -15.81 6.32 2.06
N ALA A 206 -16.52 5.29 1.57
CA ALA A 206 -17.23 4.34 2.42
C ALA A 206 -16.27 3.54 3.31
N LYS A 207 -15.17 3.01 2.71
CA LYS A 207 -14.15 2.24 3.41
C LYS A 207 -13.36 3.10 4.40
N GLY A 208 -13.04 4.36 4.08
CA GLY A 208 -12.40 5.30 5.00
C GLY A 208 -13.23 5.52 6.26
N LYS A 209 -14.54 5.70 6.13
CA LYS A 209 -15.47 5.79 7.27
C LYS A 209 -15.56 4.49 8.07
N SER A 210 -15.55 3.34 7.39
CA SER A 210 -15.63 2.02 8.06
C SER A 210 -14.35 1.72 8.84
N ALA A 211 -13.19 1.95 8.23
CA ALA A 211 -11.88 1.77 8.86
C ALA A 211 -11.74 2.59 10.14
N ALA A 212 -12.21 3.83 10.10
CA ALA A 212 -12.21 4.71 11.25
C ALA A 212 -13.07 4.18 12.41
N ARG A 213 -14.21 3.57 12.14
CA ARG A 213 -15.07 3.00 13.17
C ARG A 213 -14.48 1.75 13.81
N ALA A 214 -13.78 0.93 13.05
CA ALA A 214 -13.12 -0.27 13.55
C ALA A 214 -11.95 0.09 14.50
N ALA A 215 -11.20 1.14 14.19
CA ALA A 215 -10.11 1.64 15.04
C ALA A 215 -10.57 2.31 16.36
N ALA A 216 -11.87 2.60 16.50
CA ALA A 216 -12.46 3.22 17.70
C ALA A 216 -13.10 2.19 18.66
N ALA A 217 -13.20 0.93 18.27
CA ALA A 217 -13.83 -0.16 19.02
C ALA A 217 -12.80 -0.95 19.84
#